data_df2e1ba69d94d3e0e28f5fb0e5768df7
#
_entry.id   df2e1ba69d94d3e0e28f5fb0e5768df7
#
_cell.length_a   1.000
_cell.length_b   1.000
_cell.length_c   1.000
_cell.angle_alpha   90.00
_cell.angle_beta   90.00
_cell.angle_gamma   90.00
#
_symmetry.space_group_name_H-M   'P 1'
#
loop_
_entity.id
_entity.type
_entity.pdbx_description
1 polymer ?
#
loop_
_entity_poly.entity_id
_entity_poly.type
_entity_poly.pdbx_seq_one_letter_code
_entity_poly.pdbx_strand_id
1 'polypeptide(L)'
;MGATDEKAIYELAKLPNIEIKISYDTERTRLHAKAYMFKRNTSFTTAYIGSSNISNVALTSGLEWNIKITEQDSFDIVKKFEATFESYWNDGEFVLFTGTDEDKLKLRMELRKENKEVERENNFLFDIKPYSYQKEILERLDAERKLFNKNKNLVIAATGVGKTVISAFDYKNYCKENKGQVNRLLFVVHREEILKQARDTFRAILKNNNFGELMVGGRTPENIDHLFVSIQSLNSKKLFEVTSEDYYDFIIVDEFHHAAAPSYQKLLSYYKPKILLGLTATPERNDEKEIFSYFEDRIGAEIRLPEAIDRKLLSPFQYFAVTDNIDLSKVKWTRKGYDIAELSNVYTNDDLRVSQIVNSLNKYITDINEIIGLGFCVSIEHAIFMAKRFNELNIPSIALTSKSTIEERNKAKENLVNGNIKFIFVVDLYNEGVDIPEVNTILFLRPTESLTVFLQQLGRGLRLSESKECLTVLDFVGQAHKNYNFEEKFRALIGKSNRSVKDNIENGF
;
A
#
# COMPACT_ATOMS: atom_id res chain seq x y z
N MET A 1 -1.52 -15.07 -14.55
CA MET A 1 -0.42 -14.89 -13.63
C MET A 1 0.75 -14.05 -14.17
N GLY A 2 0.83 -13.63 -15.41
CA GLY A 2 1.89 -12.76 -15.95
C GLY A 2 3.34 -13.26 -15.79
N ALA A 3 3.53 -14.52 -15.39
CA ALA A 3 4.85 -15.10 -15.13
C ALA A 3 5.51 -15.70 -16.40
N THR A 4 4.79 -15.75 -17.51
CA THR A 4 5.30 -16.29 -18.76
C THR A 4 5.82 -15.14 -19.62
N ASP A 5 7.14 -15.11 -19.84
CA ASP A 5 7.77 -14.12 -20.72
C ASP A 5 7.71 -14.60 -22.18
N GLU A 6 6.93 -13.89 -22.98
CA GLU A 6 6.77 -14.14 -24.42
C GLU A 6 8.12 -14.20 -25.15
N LYS A 7 9.04 -13.29 -24.82
CA LYS A 7 10.36 -13.22 -25.45
C LYS A 7 11.21 -14.44 -25.12
N ALA A 8 11.15 -14.90 -23.85
CA ALA A 8 11.89 -16.08 -23.43
C ALA A 8 11.43 -17.34 -24.19
N ILE A 9 10.11 -17.51 -24.37
CA ILE A 9 9.57 -18.64 -25.18
C ILE A 9 10.06 -18.57 -26.63
N TYR A 10 10.08 -17.38 -27.22
CA TYR A 10 10.55 -17.23 -28.60
C TYR A 10 12.05 -17.54 -28.76
N GLU A 11 12.86 -17.15 -27.80
CA GLU A 11 14.30 -17.48 -27.83
C GLU A 11 14.53 -18.97 -27.60
N LEU A 12 13.80 -19.61 -26.70
CA LEU A 12 13.87 -21.06 -26.49
C LEU A 12 13.42 -21.85 -27.73
N ALA A 13 12.38 -21.42 -28.43
CA ALA A 13 11.88 -22.08 -29.63
C ALA A 13 12.82 -22.01 -30.81
N LYS A 14 13.83 -21.12 -30.81
CA LYS A 14 14.89 -21.05 -31.85
C LYS A 14 15.97 -22.12 -31.67
N LEU A 15 16.05 -22.73 -30.50
CA LEU A 15 17.11 -23.71 -30.22
C LEU A 15 16.76 -25.07 -30.84
N PRO A 16 17.71 -25.74 -31.55
CA PRO A 16 17.42 -26.89 -32.40
C PRO A 16 17.02 -28.17 -31.65
N ASN A 17 17.22 -28.22 -30.33
CA ASN A 17 16.98 -29.43 -29.52
C ASN A 17 15.98 -29.17 -28.41
N ILE A 18 15.08 -28.22 -28.58
CA ILE A 18 14.05 -27.89 -27.60
C ILE A 18 12.67 -28.07 -28.19
N GLU A 19 11.82 -28.79 -27.49
CA GLU A 19 10.40 -28.85 -27.75
C GLU A 19 9.65 -28.15 -26.64
N ILE A 20 8.68 -27.32 -26.97
CA ILE A 20 7.88 -26.54 -26.02
C ILE A 20 6.41 -26.91 -26.23
N LYS A 21 5.72 -27.27 -25.15
CA LYS A 21 4.28 -27.41 -25.16
C LYS A 21 3.66 -26.40 -24.22
N ILE A 22 2.54 -25.78 -24.62
CA ILE A 22 1.84 -24.73 -23.88
C ILE A 22 0.40 -25.16 -23.66
N SER A 23 -0.07 -25.12 -22.43
CA SER A 23 -1.50 -25.19 -22.12
C SER A 23 -2.09 -23.79 -22.28
N TYR A 24 -3.09 -23.67 -23.16
CA TYR A 24 -3.86 -22.46 -23.39
C TYR A 24 -5.18 -22.45 -22.57
N ASP A 25 -5.53 -23.57 -21.89
CA ASP A 25 -6.70 -23.67 -21.06
C ASP A 25 -6.36 -23.24 -19.62
N THR A 26 -6.87 -22.07 -19.24
CA THR A 26 -6.67 -21.49 -17.90
C THR A 26 -7.76 -21.91 -16.91
N GLU A 27 -8.82 -22.57 -17.37
CA GLU A 27 -9.97 -22.93 -16.52
C GLU A 27 -9.84 -24.32 -15.90
N ARG A 28 -9.30 -25.30 -16.63
CA ARG A 28 -9.27 -26.71 -16.20
C ARG A 28 -8.00 -27.09 -15.44
N THR A 29 -6.84 -26.79 -15.99
CA THR A 29 -5.58 -27.26 -15.42
C THR A 29 -4.58 -26.12 -15.27
N ARG A 30 -4.44 -25.58 -14.07
CA ARG A 30 -3.38 -24.62 -13.78
C ARG A 30 -2.12 -25.37 -13.38
N LEU A 31 -1.29 -25.73 -14.38
CA LEU A 31 0.01 -26.33 -14.10
C LEU A 31 0.91 -25.29 -13.39
N HIS A 32 1.08 -25.46 -12.09
CA HIS A 32 1.97 -24.65 -11.27
C HIS A 32 3.15 -25.48 -10.74
N ALA A 33 3.46 -26.58 -11.43
CA ALA A 33 4.59 -27.44 -11.09
C ALA A 33 5.91 -26.75 -11.47
N LYS A 34 6.83 -26.71 -10.53
CA LYS A 34 8.20 -26.23 -10.72
C LYS A 34 9.13 -27.39 -10.46
N ALA A 35 9.50 -28.07 -11.55
CA ALA A 35 10.30 -29.26 -11.45
C ALA A 35 11.24 -29.36 -12.66
N TYR A 36 12.45 -29.81 -12.42
CA TYR A 36 13.51 -29.96 -13.40
C TYR A 36 14.06 -31.38 -13.32
N MET A 37 14.09 -32.09 -14.43
CA MET A 37 14.68 -33.42 -14.47
C MET A 37 15.83 -33.45 -15.52
N PHE A 38 16.98 -33.88 -15.04
CA PHE A 38 18.17 -34.11 -15.88
C PHE A 38 18.35 -35.62 -16.08
N LYS A 39 17.74 -36.13 -17.15
CA LYS A 39 17.78 -37.55 -17.49
C LYS A 39 19.16 -37.93 -18.07
N ARG A 40 19.74 -39.00 -17.56
CA ARG A 40 21.03 -39.51 -18.00
C ARG A 40 20.94 -41.02 -18.27
N ASN A 41 21.61 -41.45 -19.33
CA ASN A 41 21.66 -42.87 -19.68
C ASN A 41 22.56 -43.73 -18.77
N THR A 42 23.17 -43.08 -17.78
CA THR A 42 24.12 -43.68 -16.83
C THR A 42 23.51 -44.03 -15.49
N SER A 43 22.17 -44.06 -15.35
CA SER A 43 21.43 -44.23 -14.09
C SER A 43 21.71 -43.19 -13.03
N PHE A 44 22.19 -42.00 -13.42
CA PHE A 44 22.41 -40.85 -12.56
C PHE A 44 21.40 -39.73 -12.85
N THR A 45 20.17 -40.09 -13.18
CA THR A 45 19.08 -39.13 -13.38
C THR A 45 18.84 -38.32 -12.07
N THR A 46 18.73 -37.01 -12.21
CA THR A 46 18.54 -36.11 -11.09
C THR A 46 17.31 -35.27 -11.34
N ALA A 47 16.43 -35.15 -10.35
CA ALA A 47 15.27 -34.25 -10.38
C ALA A 47 15.33 -33.22 -9.26
N TYR A 48 14.84 -32.04 -9.52
CA TYR A 48 14.63 -30.97 -8.55
C TYR A 48 13.16 -30.61 -8.53
N ILE A 49 12.55 -30.60 -7.37
CA ILE A 49 11.15 -30.25 -7.16
C ILE A 49 11.10 -29.18 -6.06
N GLY A 50 10.44 -28.05 -6.31
CA GLY A 50 10.39 -27.02 -5.30
C GLY A 50 9.61 -25.78 -5.72
N SER A 51 9.94 -24.65 -5.11
CA SER A 51 9.30 -23.38 -5.35
C SER A 51 9.99 -22.54 -6.44
N SER A 52 11.21 -22.88 -6.83
CA SER A 52 12.06 -22.09 -7.72
C SER A 52 11.54 -22.02 -9.14
N ASN A 53 11.38 -20.81 -9.67
CA ASN A 53 11.22 -20.57 -11.11
C ASN A 53 12.60 -20.53 -11.80
N ILE A 54 12.64 -20.72 -13.11
CA ILE A 54 13.84 -20.39 -13.91
C ILE A 54 13.89 -18.87 -14.06
N SER A 55 14.36 -18.20 -13.03
CA SER A 55 14.58 -16.76 -13.04
C SER A 55 15.94 -16.43 -12.41
N ASN A 56 16.52 -15.31 -12.78
CA ASN A 56 17.81 -14.90 -12.23
C ASN A 56 17.77 -14.77 -10.70
N VAL A 57 16.70 -14.21 -10.17
CA VAL A 57 16.52 -14.04 -8.70
C VAL A 57 16.44 -15.39 -7.99
N ALA A 58 15.64 -16.33 -8.49
CA ALA A 58 15.50 -17.66 -7.89
C ALA A 58 16.79 -18.50 -7.96
N LEU A 59 17.64 -18.25 -8.97
CA LEU A 59 18.89 -18.97 -9.16
C LEU A 59 20.10 -18.33 -8.45
N THR A 60 20.01 -17.05 -8.04
CA THR A 60 21.16 -16.30 -7.51
C THR A 60 20.96 -15.79 -6.09
N SER A 61 19.82 -15.19 -5.75
CA SER A 61 19.62 -14.47 -4.50
C SER A 61 18.31 -14.78 -3.76
N GLY A 62 17.37 -15.50 -4.41
CA GLY A 62 16.09 -15.87 -3.80
C GLY A 62 16.23 -17.00 -2.76
N LEU A 63 15.52 -16.92 -1.66
CA LEU A 63 15.39 -18.01 -0.68
C LEU A 63 14.34 -19.00 -1.21
N GLU A 64 14.81 -20.06 -1.86
CA GLU A 64 13.95 -21.06 -2.49
C GLU A 64 14.16 -22.44 -1.88
N TRP A 65 13.07 -23.17 -1.70
CA TRP A 65 13.12 -24.55 -1.20
C TRP A 65 13.03 -25.52 -2.36
N ASN A 66 14.14 -26.24 -2.62
CA ASN A 66 14.20 -27.28 -3.63
C ASN A 66 14.67 -28.59 -2.99
N ILE A 67 13.97 -29.66 -3.32
CA ILE A 67 14.39 -31.01 -2.99
C ILE A 67 15.12 -31.58 -4.19
N LYS A 68 16.37 -31.97 -4.00
CA LYS A 68 17.13 -32.76 -4.98
C LYS A 68 16.87 -34.24 -4.78
N ILE A 69 16.46 -34.92 -5.81
CA ILE A 69 16.18 -36.35 -5.82
C ILE A 69 17.08 -37.01 -6.85
N THR A 70 17.75 -38.09 -6.50
CA THR A 70 18.57 -38.85 -7.42
C THR A 70 17.96 -40.23 -7.68
N GLU A 71 18.18 -40.77 -8.87
CA GLU A 71 17.68 -42.10 -9.27
C GLU A 71 18.26 -43.22 -8.37
N GLN A 72 19.46 -43.01 -7.84
CA GLN A 72 20.11 -43.98 -6.96
C GLN A 72 19.50 -44.01 -5.56
N ASP A 73 19.11 -42.83 -5.02
CA ASP A 73 18.58 -42.74 -3.67
C ASP A 73 17.07 -42.96 -3.63
N SER A 74 16.36 -42.68 -4.73
CA SER A 74 14.88 -42.69 -4.75
C SER A 74 14.36 -43.05 -6.15
N PHE A 75 14.67 -44.23 -6.61
CA PHE A 75 14.31 -44.74 -7.95
C PHE A 75 12.82 -44.63 -8.23
N ASP A 76 11.96 -45.04 -7.32
CA ASP A 76 10.51 -45.02 -7.47
C ASP A 76 9.95 -43.60 -7.62
N ILE A 77 10.54 -42.63 -6.94
CA ILE A 77 10.11 -41.23 -7.01
C ILE A 77 10.51 -40.65 -8.36
N VAL A 78 11.72 -40.93 -8.85
CA VAL A 78 12.18 -40.46 -10.15
C VAL A 78 11.34 -41.08 -11.29
N LYS A 79 10.99 -42.37 -11.18
CA LYS A 79 10.11 -43.03 -12.16
C LYS A 79 8.69 -42.51 -12.15
N LYS A 80 8.16 -42.22 -10.98
CA LYS A 80 6.84 -41.57 -10.83
C LYS A 80 6.84 -40.17 -11.44
N PHE A 81 7.92 -39.41 -11.21
CA PHE A 81 8.09 -38.08 -11.80
C PHE A 81 8.13 -38.14 -13.34
N GLU A 82 8.92 -39.09 -13.91
CA GLU A 82 9.02 -39.34 -15.35
C GLU A 82 7.65 -39.70 -15.94
N ALA A 83 6.93 -40.62 -15.33
CA ALA A 83 5.58 -41.03 -15.74
C ALA A 83 4.56 -39.88 -15.69
N THR A 84 4.64 -39.01 -14.67
CA THR A 84 3.79 -37.84 -14.55
C THR A 84 4.09 -36.82 -15.65
N PHE A 85 5.36 -36.56 -15.94
CA PHE A 85 5.79 -35.70 -17.05
C PHE A 85 5.31 -36.24 -18.41
N GLU A 86 5.48 -37.51 -18.68
CA GLU A 86 5.02 -38.17 -19.92
C GLU A 86 3.47 -38.08 -20.04
N SER A 87 2.75 -38.23 -18.94
CA SER A 87 1.29 -38.07 -18.94
C SER A 87 0.90 -36.67 -19.35
N TYR A 88 1.51 -35.63 -18.78
CA TYR A 88 1.23 -34.23 -19.17
C TYR A 88 1.70 -33.94 -20.60
N TRP A 89 2.87 -34.48 -20.99
CA TRP A 89 3.42 -34.26 -22.34
C TRP A 89 2.53 -34.83 -23.44
N ASN A 90 1.84 -35.93 -23.16
CA ASN A 90 0.97 -36.59 -24.13
C ASN A 90 -0.51 -36.18 -23.97
N ASP A 91 -0.84 -35.30 -23.02
CA ASP A 91 -2.17 -34.78 -22.89
C ASP A 91 -2.49 -33.75 -23.99
N GLY A 92 -3.65 -33.92 -24.65
CA GLY A 92 -4.10 -33.03 -25.73
C GLY A 92 -4.32 -31.58 -25.34
N GLU A 93 -4.33 -31.26 -24.03
CA GLU A 93 -4.39 -29.90 -23.51
C GLU A 93 -3.09 -29.13 -23.80
N PHE A 94 -1.95 -29.83 -23.86
CA PHE A 94 -0.64 -29.23 -24.09
C PHE A 94 -0.30 -29.24 -25.57
N VAL A 95 -0.42 -28.08 -26.20
CA VAL A 95 -0.21 -27.88 -27.63
C VAL A 95 1.27 -27.59 -27.92
N LEU A 96 1.85 -28.26 -28.93
CA LEU A 96 3.21 -28.01 -29.37
C LEU A 96 3.33 -26.57 -29.90
N PHE A 97 4.33 -25.85 -29.42
CA PHE A 97 4.68 -24.51 -29.87
C PHE A 97 5.90 -24.56 -30.74
N THR A 98 5.73 -24.31 -32.04
CA THR A 98 6.78 -24.42 -33.06
C THR A 98 7.45 -23.08 -33.38
N GLY A 99 6.96 -21.98 -32.80
CA GLY A 99 7.50 -20.64 -33.02
C GLY A 99 7.07 -20.00 -34.35
N THR A 100 6.06 -20.56 -35.01
CA THR A 100 5.46 -19.95 -36.22
C THR A 100 4.79 -18.62 -35.86
N ASP A 101 4.53 -17.78 -36.86
CA ASP A 101 3.84 -16.50 -36.61
C ASP A 101 2.41 -16.71 -36.12
N GLU A 102 1.79 -17.84 -36.49
CA GLU A 102 0.47 -18.25 -35.97
C GLU A 102 0.54 -18.63 -34.50
N ASP A 103 1.54 -19.40 -34.07
CA ASP A 103 1.78 -19.76 -32.67
C ASP A 103 2.05 -18.51 -31.80
N LYS A 104 2.89 -17.60 -32.33
CA LYS A 104 3.19 -16.32 -31.65
C LYS A 104 1.96 -15.45 -31.52
N LEU A 105 1.13 -15.38 -32.57
CA LEU A 105 -0.12 -14.60 -32.50
C LEU A 105 -1.09 -15.21 -31.51
N LYS A 106 -1.24 -16.53 -31.49
CA LYS A 106 -2.08 -17.26 -30.55
C LYS A 106 -1.62 -17.04 -29.11
N LEU A 107 -0.33 -17.18 -28.85
CA LEU A 107 0.25 -16.93 -27.52
C LEU A 107 0.01 -15.49 -27.07
N ARG A 108 0.23 -14.50 -27.94
CA ARG A 108 -0.05 -13.09 -27.66
C ARG A 108 -1.51 -12.81 -27.37
N MET A 109 -2.41 -13.45 -28.13
CA MET A 109 -3.86 -13.26 -27.92
C MET A 109 -4.29 -13.82 -26.55
N GLU A 110 -3.79 -14.97 -26.17
CA GLU A 110 -4.13 -15.58 -24.87
C GLU A 110 -3.48 -14.80 -23.70
N LEU A 111 -2.22 -14.39 -23.81
CA LEU A 111 -1.59 -13.51 -22.82
C LEU A 111 -2.27 -12.14 -22.71
N ARG A 112 -2.82 -11.62 -23.82
CA ARG A 112 -3.61 -10.37 -23.81
C ARG A 112 -5.03 -10.57 -23.27
N LYS A 113 -5.66 -11.72 -23.48
CA LYS A 113 -6.92 -12.10 -22.84
C LYS A 113 -6.70 -12.24 -21.34
N GLU A 114 -5.67 -12.96 -20.93
CA GLU A 114 -5.24 -13.00 -19.52
C GLU A 114 -5.02 -11.61 -18.95
N ASN A 115 -4.33 -10.70 -19.66
CA ASN A 115 -4.14 -9.33 -19.20
C ASN A 115 -5.43 -8.50 -19.16
N LYS A 116 -6.41 -8.76 -20.04
CA LYS A 116 -7.73 -8.10 -19.97
C LYS A 116 -8.69 -8.75 -18.99
N GLU A 117 -8.63 -10.06 -18.83
CA GLU A 117 -9.36 -10.81 -17.80
C GLU A 117 -8.67 -10.65 -16.45
N VAL A 118 -7.33 -10.54 -16.41
CA VAL A 118 -6.54 -10.24 -15.23
C VAL A 118 -6.84 -8.84 -14.69
N GLU A 119 -7.15 -7.84 -15.51
CA GLU A 119 -7.74 -6.59 -15.00
C GLU A 119 -9.16 -6.78 -14.44
N ARG A 120 -9.92 -7.80 -14.90
CA ARG A 120 -11.27 -8.13 -14.40
C ARG A 120 -11.28 -9.25 -13.36
N GLU A 121 -10.36 -10.22 -13.44
CA GLU A 121 -10.30 -11.42 -12.58
C GLU A 121 -9.19 -11.40 -11.53
N ASN A 122 -8.21 -10.48 -11.60
CA ASN A 122 -7.11 -10.38 -10.62
C ASN A 122 -7.58 -10.26 -9.17
N ASN A 123 -8.84 -9.94 -8.95
CA ASN A 123 -9.42 -9.87 -7.61
C ASN A 123 -9.77 -11.23 -6.98
N PHE A 124 -9.75 -12.36 -7.73
CA PHE A 124 -10.19 -13.67 -7.23
C PHE A 124 -9.13 -14.77 -7.18
N LEU A 125 -8.00 -14.59 -7.83
CA LEU A 125 -6.97 -15.63 -7.95
C LEU A 125 -6.25 -15.92 -6.64
N PHE A 126 -6.20 -14.96 -5.73
CA PHE A 126 -5.67 -15.15 -4.40
C PHE A 126 -6.82 -15.15 -3.38
N ASP A 127 -6.91 -16.22 -2.59
CA ASP A 127 -7.77 -16.24 -1.42
C ASP A 127 -7.12 -15.32 -0.37
N ILE A 128 -7.45 -14.03 -0.46
CA ILE A 128 -6.96 -13.04 0.51
C ILE A 128 -7.45 -13.49 1.88
N LYS A 129 -6.50 -13.84 2.75
CA LYS A 129 -6.75 -14.21 4.12
C LYS A 129 -6.26 -13.12 5.05
N PRO A 130 -6.98 -12.82 6.11
CA PRO A 130 -6.49 -11.85 7.09
C PRO A 130 -5.24 -12.42 7.77
N TYR A 131 -4.23 -11.57 7.94
CA TYR A 131 -3.06 -11.88 8.75
C TYR A 131 -3.46 -12.14 10.21
N SER A 132 -2.58 -12.76 10.99
CA SER A 132 -2.86 -13.10 12.40
C SER A 132 -3.33 -11.89 13.22
N TYR A 133 -2.64 -10.77 13.11
CA TYR A 133 -3.00 -9.53 13.81
C TYR A 133 -4.33 -8.94 13.32
N GLN A 134 -4.67 -9.08 12.03
CA GLN A 134 -5.97 -8.66 11.51
C GLN A 134 -7.09 -9.54 12.06
N LYS A 135 -6.85 -10.85 12.23
CA LYS A 135 -7.80 -11.75 12.89
C LYS A 135 -8.02 -11.35 14.35
N GLU A 136 -6.95 -11.02 15.09
CA GLU A 136 -7.06 -10.52 16.47
C GLU A 136 -7.95 -9.27 16.55
N ILE A 137 -7.78 -8.33 15.60
CA ILE A 137 -8.62 -7.13 15.52
C ILE A 137 -10.08 -7.50 15.24
N LEU A 138 -10.33 -8.39 14.28
CA LEU A 138 -11.68 -8.84 13.92
C LEU A 138 -12.36 -9.57 15.07
N GLU A 139 -11.64 -10.42 15.80
CA GLU A 139 -12.13 -11.11 17.00
C GLU A 139 -12.47 -10.12 18.13
N ARG A 140 -11.68 -9.06 18.33
CA ARG A 140 -11.99 -8.01 19.30
C ARG A 140 -13.26 -7.24 18.91
N LEU A 141 -13.43 -6.89 17.63
CA LEU A 141 -14.64 -6.23 17.15
C LEU A 141 -15.89 -7.12 17.34
N ASP A 142 -15.76 -8.41 17.05
CA ASP A 142 -16.83 -9.38 17.25
C ASP A 142 -17.20 -9.51 18.74
N ALA A 143 -16.19 -9.57 19.63
CA ALA A 143 -16.40 -9.61 21.07
C ALA A 143 -17.06 -8.33 21.61
N GLU A 144 -16.64 -7.14 21.15
CA GLU A 144 -17.28 -5.86 21.53
C GLU A 144 -18.78 -5.86 21.18
N ARG A 145 -19.14 -6.40 20.02
CA ARG A 145 -20.54 -6.46 19.56
C ARG A 145 -21.35 -7.52 20.29
N LYS A 146 -20.84 -8.74 20.39
CA LYS A 146 -21.59 -9.87 20.94
C LYS A 146 -21.65 -9.91 22.47
N LEU A 147 -20.56 -9.55 23.14
CA LEU A 147 -20.48 -9.62 24.59
C LEU A 147 -20.93 -8.33 25.26
N PHE A 148 -20.66 -7.18 24.64
CA PHE A 148 -20.92 -5.86 25.25
C PHE A 148 -22.04 -5.08 24.54
N ASN A 149 -22.62 -5.64 23.45
CA ASN A 149 -23.63 -5.00 22.61
C ASN A 149 -23.21 -3.61 22.09
N LYS A 150 -21.89 -3.47 21.77
CA LYS A 150 -21.29 -2.22 21.29
C LYS A 150 -21.10 -2.27 19.79
N ASN A 151 -22.03 -1.67 19.06
CA ASN A 151 -22.08 -1.70 17.59
C ASN A 151 -21.41 -0.50 16.91
N LYS A 152 -20.88 0.43 17.70
CA LYS A 152 -20.05 1.54 17.23
C LYS A 152 -18.62 1.27 17.66
N ASN A 153 -17.73 1.01 16.69
CA ASN A 153 -16.37 0.57 16.96
C ASN A 153 -15.36 1.49 16.28
N LEU A 154 -14.36 1.94 17.04
CA LEU A 154 -13.21 2.66 16.51
C LEU A 154 -12.01 1.72 16.42
N VAL A 155 -11.41 1.63 15.23
CA VAL A 155 -10.14 0.92 15.00
C VAL A 155 -9.04 1.94 14.77
N ILE A 156 -8.07 1.95 15.68
CA ILE A 156 -6.85 2.75 15.56
C ILE A 156 -5.76 1.86 15.01
N ALA A 157 -5.33 2.10 13.78
CA ALA A 157 -4.33 1.25 13.14
C ALA A 157 -3.34 2.08 12.33
N ALA A 158 -2.04 1.86 12.53
CA ALA A 158 -0.98 2.58 11.85
C ALA A 158 -1.17 2.57 10.33
N THR A 159 -0.67 3.60 9.66
CA THR A 159 -0.69 3.66 8.18
C THR A 159 0.14 2.50 7.62
N GLY A 160 -0.43 1.77 6.64
CA GLY A 160 0.25 0.64 6.02
C GLY A 160 -0.14 -0.75 6.56
N VAL A 161 -0.80 -0.86 7.71
CA VAL A 161 -1.23 -2.16 8.28
C VAL A 161 -2.52 -2.73 7.68
N GLY A 162 -3.11 -2.07 6.68
CA GLY A 162 -4.27 -2.61 5.95
C GLY A 162 -5.63 -2.37 6.62
N LYS A 163 -5.92 -1.14 7.09
CA LYS A 163 -7.22 -0.72 7.62
C LYS A 163 -8.40 -1.12 6.72
N THR A 164 -8.26 -0.87 5.42
CA THR A 164 -9.29 -1.21 4.42
C THR A 164 -9.53 -2.72 4.32
N VAL A 165 -8.47 -3.53 4.44
CA VAL A 165 -8.58 -5.00 4.45
C VAL A 165 -9.34 -5.47 5.70
N ILE A 166 -9.01 -4.91 6.87
CA ILE A 166 -9.72 -5.20 8.13
C ILE A 166 -11.21 -4.89 7.99
N SER A 167 -11.56 -3.71 7.48
CA SER A 167 -12.96 -3.30 7.32
C SER A 167 -13.73 -4.17 6.32
N ALA A 168 -13.08 -4.62 5.25
CA ALA A 168 -13.71 -5.50 4.28
C ALA A 168 -13.95 -6.91 4.84
N PHE A 169 -13.04 -7.45 5.66
CA PHE A 169 -13.27 -8.72 6.36
C PHE A 169 -14.33 -8.60 7.45
N ASP A 170 -14.36 -7.49 8.16
CA ASP A 170 -15.38 -7.21 9.17
C ASP A 170 -16.78 -7.19 8.52
N TYR A 171 -16.94 -6.46 7.43
CA TYR A 171 -18.17 -6.45 6.65
C TYR A 171 -18.51 -7.84 6.07
N LYS A 172 -17.52 -8.60 5.59
CA LYS A 172 -17.73 -9.99 5.12
C LYS A 172 -18.27 -10.89 6.22
N ASN A 173 -17.77 -10.74 7.45
CA ASN A 173 -18.25 -11.51 8.60
C ASN A 173 -19.68 -11.10 8.95
N TYR A 174 -19.97 -9.80 8.95
CA TYR A 174 -21.34 -9.30 9.15
C TYR A 174 -22.34 -9.89 8.13
N CYS A 175 -21.97 -9.93 6.83
CA CYS A 175 -22.81 -10.54 5.79
C CYS A 175 -23.01 -12.04 5.99
N LYS A 176 -22.00 -12.77 6.52
CA LYS A 176 -22.15 -14.20 6.82
C LYS A 176 -23.13 -14.47 7.96
N GLU A 177 -23.20 -13.60 8.93
CA GLU A 177 -24.14 -13.71 10.05
C GLU A 177 -25.58 -13.32 9.67
N ASN A 178 -25.71 -12.37 8.72
CA ASN A 178 -26.98 -11.84 8.24
C ASN A 178 -27.32 -12.36 6.83
N LYS A 179 -27.21 -13.66 6.60
CA LYS A 179 -27.52 -14.29 5.31
C LYS A 179 -28.96 -14.04 4.90
N GLY A 180 -29.14 -13.75 3.59
CA GLY A 180 -30.47 -13.51 3.00
C GLY A 180 -30.95 -12.07 3.11
N GLN A 181 -30.20 -11.18 3.73
CA GLN A 181 -30.44 -9.73 3.74
C GLN A 181 -29.54 -9.04 2.72
N VAL A 182 -29.93 -7.85 2.27
CA VAL A 182 -29.12 -7.04 1.33
C VAL A 182 -27.84 -6.56 1.99
N ASN A 183 -27.85 -6.31 3.29
CA ASN A 183 -26.70 -5.84 4.09
C ASN A 183 -26.06 -4.56 3.51
N ARG A 184 -26.85 -3.50 3.39
CA ARG A 184 -26.42 -2.26 2.72
C ARG A 184 -25.20 -1.62 3.37
N LEU A 185 -24.21 -1.27 2.53
CA LEU A 185 -22.93 -0.70 2.94
C LEU A 185 -22.76 0.74 2.47
N LEU A 186 -22.35 1.64 3.38
CA LEU A 186 -21.84 2.96 3.04
C LEU A 186 -20.38 3.07 3.47
N PHE A 187 -19.46 3.25 2.52
CA PHE A 187 -18.05 3.52 2.78
C PHE A 187 -17.75 4.98 2.48
N VAL A 188 -17.30 5.74 3.48
CA VAL A 188 -17.09 7.18 3.38
C VAL A 188 -15.63 7.53 3.64
N VAL A 189 -15.07 8.36 2.76
CA VAL A 189 -13.75 8.95 2.93
C VAL A 189 -13.72 10.34 2.27
N HIS A 190 -12.65 11.10 2.44
CA HIS A 190 -12.62 12.43 1.84
C HIS A 190 -11.93 12.49 0.47
N ARG A 191 -11.13 11.49 0.07
CA ARG A 191 -10.39 11.46 -1.22
C ARG A 191 -10.87 10.38 -2.16
N GLU A 192 -10.97 10.73 -3.45
CA GLU A 192 -11.46 9.85 -4.51
C GLU A 192 -10.54 8.65 -4.78
N GLU A 193 -9.22 8.85 -4.76
CA GLU A 193 -8.24 7.79 -5.03
C GLU A 193 -8.37 6.63 -4.03
N ILE A 194 -8.64 6.95 -2.76
CA ILE A 194 -8.83 5.95 -1.70
C ILE A 194 -10.11 5.14 -1.93
N LEU A 195 -11.18 5.78 -2.41
CA LEU A 195 -12.46 5.09 -2.66
C LEU A 195 -12.36 3.98 -3.70
N LYS A 196 -11.67 4.25 -4.81
CA LYS A 196 -11.48 3.26 -5.86
C LYS A 196 -10.70 2.06 -5.30
N GLN A 197 -9.62 2.33 -4.58
CA GLN A 197 -8.77 1.30 -3.99
C GLN A 197 -9.53 0.49 -2.92
N ALA A 198 -10.35 1.16 -2.10
CA ALA A 198 -11.20 0.51 -1.10
C ALA A 198 -12.22 -0.41 -1.75
N ARG A 199 -12.97 0.07 -2.75
CA ARG A 199 -13.94 -0.73 -3.48
C ARG A 199 -13.29 -1.98 -4.10
N ASP A 200 -12.15 -1.83 -4.75
CA ASP A 200 -11.46 -2.94 -5.40
C ASP A 200 -10.97 -3.96 -4.36
N THR A 201 -10.53 -3.51 -3.18
CA THR A 201 -10.21 -4.38 -2.02
C THR A 201 -11.45 -5.16 -1.54
N PHE A 202 -12.61 -4.49 -1.41
CA PHE A 202 -13.87 -5.14 -1.03
C PHE A 202 -14.29 -6.18 -2.05
N ARG A 203 -14.21 -5.87 -3.34
CA ARG A 203 -14.50 -6.81 -4.44
C ARG A 203 -13.64 -8.06 -4.33
N ALA A 204 -12.34 -7.89 -4.12
CA ALA A 204 -11.39 -9.00 -3.97
C ALA A 204 -11.72 -9.89 -2.75
N ILE A 205 -11.99 -9.30 -1.59
CA ILE A 205 -12.25 -10.03 -0.35
C ILE A 205 -13.62 -10.71 -0.38
N LEU A 206 -14.64 -10.05 -0.92
CA LEU A 206 -16.00 -10.60 -1.07
C LEU A 206 -16.11 -11.57 -2.24
N LYS A 207 -15.12 -11.60 -3.14
CA LYS A 207 -15.13 -12.37 -4.40
C LYS A 207 -16.34 -12.00 -5.28
N ASN A 208 -16.61 -10.70 -5.40
CA ASN A 208 -17.72 -10.17 -6.19
C ASN A 208 -17.28 -8.92 -6.97
N ASN A 209 -17.01 -9.07 -8.27
CA ASN A 209 -16.56 -7.98 -9.16
C ASN A 209 -17.57 -6.85 -9.33
N ASN A 210 -18.86 -7.14 -9.11
CA ASN A 210 -19.93 -6.16 -9.26
C ASN A 210 -20.28 -5.47 -7.94
N PHE A 211 -19.58 -5.80 -6.84
CA PHE A 211 -19.86 -5.21 -5.54
C PHE A 211 -19.48 -3.73 -5.51
N GLY A 212 -20.42 -2.92 -5.08
CA GLY A 212 -20.22 -1.51 -4.73
C GLY A 212 -20.00 -0.57 -5.91
N GLU A 213 -20.65 0.55 -5.86
CA GLU A 213 -20.52 1.64 -6.83
C GLU A 213 -19.81 2.86 -6.22
N LEU A 214 -19.23 3.68 -7.10
CA LEU A 214 -18.54 4.92 -6.73
C LEU A 214 -19.45 6.13 -6.94
N MET A 215 -19.57 6.95 -5.90
CA MET A 215 -20.18 8.28 -6.02
C MET A 215 -19.12 9.36 -5.75
N VAL A 216 -18.44 9.80 -6.81
CA VAL A 216 -17.38 10.80 -6.76
C VAL A 216 -17.45 11.71 -7.99
N GLY A 217 -17.16 12.98 -7.82
CA GLY A 217 -17.16 13.95 -8.91
C GLY A 217 -18.49 13.95 -9.67
N GLY A 218 -18.44 13.85 -11.02
CA GLY A 218 -19.61 13.81 -11.91
C GLY A 218 -20.32 12.46 -11.99
N ARG A 219 -19.79 11.38 -11.41
CA ARG A 219 -20.36 10.03 -11.51
C ARG A 219 -21.58 9.88 -10.61
N THR A 220 -22.66 9.37 -11.19
CA THR A 220 -23.89 9.02 -10.48
C THR A 220 -24.04 7.51 -10.51
N PRO A 221 -24.13 6.81 -9.37
CA PRO A 221 -24.31 5.38 -9.32
C PRO A 221 -25.71 4.99 -9.81
N GLU A 222 -25.82 3.80 -10.39
CA GLU A 222 -27.12 3.20 -10.76
C GLU A 222 -27.78 2.56 -9.54
N ASN A 223 -26.96 2.00 -8.64
CA ASN A 223 -27.42 1.38 -7.39
C ASN A 223 -26.65 1.97 -6.21
N ILE A 224 -27.36 2.32 -5.15
CA ILE A 224 -26.82 2.91 -3.94
C ILE A 224 -26.77 1.95 -2.74
N ASP A 225 -27.16 0.69 -2.91
CA ASP A 225 -27.18 -0.28 -1.80
C ASP A 225 -25.76 -0.52 -1.19
N HIS A 226 -24.76 -0.55 -2.04
CA HIS A 226 -23.36 -0.67 -1.61
C HIS A 226 -22.57 0.48 -2.21
N LEU A 227 -22.38 1.55 -1.44
CA LEU A 227 -21.89 2.81 -1.95
C LEU A 227 -20.54 3.19 -1.35
N PHE A 228 -19.58 3.50 -2.22
CA PHE A 228 -18.30 4.12 -1.89
C PHE A 228 -18.34 5.58 -2.29
N VAL A 229 -18.33 6.49 -1.32
CA VAL A 229 -18.63 7.91 -1.56
C VAL A 229 -17.65 8.84 -0.86
N SER A 230 -17.27 9.94 -1.54
CA SER A 230 -16.57 11.01 -0.84
C SER A 230 -17.55 11.83 -0.01
N ILE A 231 -17.11 12.32 1.15
CA ILE A 231 -17.97 13.14 2.02
C ILE A 231 -18.49 14.39 1.31
N GLN A 232 -17.70 14.94 0.38
CA GLN A 232 -18.10 16.09 -0.44
C GLN A 232 -19.24 15.70 -1.39
N SER A 233 -19.12 14.55 -2.09
CA SER A 233 -20.16 14.06 -3.01
C SER A 233 -21.43 13.67 -2.27
N LEU A 234 -21.31 13.06 -1.09
CA LEU A 234 -22.43 12.70 -0.23
C LEU A 234 -23.26 13.95 0.14
N ASN A 235 -22.59 15.02 0.54
CA ASN A 235 -23.25 16.28 0.89
C ASN A 235 -23.78 17.03 -0.34
N SER A 236 -23.00 17.13 -1.42
CA SER A 236 -23.39 17.90 -2.61
C SER A 236 -24.53 17.25 -3.40
N LYS A 237 -24.55 15.91 -3.45
CA LYS A 237 -25.63 15.14 -4.11
C LYS A 237 -26.79 14.84 -3.16
N LYS A 238 -26.74 15.39 -1.94
CA LYS A 238 -27.82 15.31 -0.95
C LYS A 238 -28.36 13.91 -0.72
N LEU A 239 -27.46 12.93 -0.51
CA LEU A 239 -27.83 11.53 -0.33
C LEU A 239 -28.86 11.34 0.79
N PHE A 240 -28.85 12.21 1.78
CA PHE A 240 -29.83 12.24 2.88
C PHE A 240 -31.28 12.51 2.44
N GLU A 241 -31.52 13.08 1.26
CA GLU A 241 -32.86 13.36 0.75
C GLU A 241 -33.47 12.14 0.02
N VAL A 242 -32.63 11.15 -0.39
CA VAL A 242 -33.04 9.98 -1.16
C VAL A 242 -32.92 8.67 -0.38
N THR A 243 -32.41 8.70 0.84
CA THR A 243 -32.26 7.54 1.72
C THR A 243 -32.83 7.82 3.10
N SER A 244 -33.41 6.81 3.77
CA SER A 244 -33.83 6.91 5.17
C SER A 244 -32.63 6.84 6.14
N GLU A 245 -32.86 7.21 7.39
CA GLU A 245 -31.82 7.21 8.43
C GLU A 245 -31.26 5.79 8.73
N ASP A 246 -32.02 4.76 8.47
CA ASP A 246 -31.74 3.34 8.66
C ASP A 246 -31.41 2.60 7.34
N TYR A 247 -31.26 3.34 6.24
CA TYR A 247 -31.05 2.72 4.92
C TYR A 247 -29.79 1.85 4.86
N TYR A 248 -28.68 2.32 5.46
CA TYR A 248 -27.45 1.57 5.49
C TYR A 248 -27.31 0.77 6.79
N ASP A 249 -27.11 -0.53 6.66
CA ASP A 249 -26.91 -1.43 7.80
C ASP A 249 -25.50 -1.29 8.38
N PHE A 250 -24.51 -1.07 7.52
CA PHE A 250 -23.09 -1.00 7.89
C PHE A 250 -22.48 0.28 7.30
N ILE A 251 -21.98 1.16 8.17
CA ILE A 251 -21.30 2.39 7.76
C ILE A 251 -19.84 2.32 8.18
N ILE A 252 -18.95 2.56 7.22
CA ILE A 252 -17.50 2.67 7.44
C ILE A 252 -17.09 4.11 7.14
N VAL A 253 -16.41 4.73 8.08
CA VAL A 253 -15.81 6.06 7.90
C VAL A 253 -14.31 5.91 8.05
N ASP A 254 -13.59 6.01 6.94
CA ASP A 254 -12.12 6.00 6.93
C ASP A 254 -11.59 7.42 7.20
N GLU A 255 -10.40 7.48 7.77
CA GLU A 255 -9.77 8.69 8.31
C GLU A 255 -10.71 9.44 9.27
N PHE A 256 -11.24 8.70 10.26
CA PHE A 256 -12.26 9.18 11.20
C PHE A 256 -11.82 10.40 12.02
N HIS A 257 -10.52 10.71 12.06
CA HIS A 257 -10.01 11.95 12.67
C HIS A 257 -10.56 13.24 12.00
N HIS A 258 -11.22 13.13 10.83
CA HIS A 258 -11.96 14.23 10.21
C HIS A 258 -13.40 14.36 10.71
N ALA A 259 -13.88 13.49 11.60
CA ALA A 259 -15.27 13.44 12.05
C ALA A 259 -15.75 14.73 12.76
N ALA A 260 -14.83 15.49 13.36
CA ALA A 260 -15.13 16.80 13.95
C ALA A 260 -15.55 17.87 12.92
N ALA A 261 -15.27 17.67 11.64
CA ALA A 261 -15.67 18.63 10.60
C ALA A 261 -17.19 18.63 10.39
N PRO A 262 -17.82 19.80 10.15
CA PRO A 262 -19.28 19.91 9.97
C PRO A 262 -19.86 18.99 8.89
N SER A 263 -19.07 18.70 7.84
CA SER A 263 -19.46 17.79 6.77
C SER A 263 -19.69 16.35 7.24
N TYR A 264 -18.91 15.86 8.22
CA TYR A 264 -19.06 14.53 8.80
C TYR A 264 -20.09 14.50 9.91
N GLN A 265 -20.23 15.58 10.68
CA GLN A 265 -21.26 15.67 11.75
C GLN A 265 -22.67 15.43 11.21
N LYS A 266 -22.98 15.96 10.02
CA LYS A 266 -24.26 15.71 9.38
C LYS A 266 -24.48 14.23 9.06
N LEU A 267 -23.48 13.54 8.55
CA LEU A 267 -23.53 12.10 8.29
C LEU A 267 -23.79 11.31 9.57
N LEU A 268 -23.00 11.57 10.61
CA LEU A 268 -23.02 10.83 11.87
C LEU A 268 -24.28 11.10 12.71
N SER A 269 -24.91 12.27 12.53
CA SER A 269 -26.17 12.59 13.20
C SER A 269 -27.42 12.06 12.47
N TYR A 270 -27.34 11.94 11.12
CA TYR A 270 -28.48 11.50 10.31
C TYR A 270 -28.64 10.00 10.32
N TYR A 271 -27.58 9.25 9.92
CA TYR A 271 -27.69 7.81 9.77
C TYR A 271 -27.60 7.06 11.11
N LYS A 272 -28.45 6.01 11.21
CA LYS A 272 -28.53 5.10 12.35
C LYS A 272 -28.24 3.65 11.92
N PRO A 273 -27.00 3.35 11.52
CA PRO A 273 -26.65 2.03 11.04
C PRO A 273 -26.70 0.99 12.18
N LYS A 274 -26.84 -0.29 11.83
CA LYS A 274 -26.65 -1.40 12.77
C LYS A 274 -25.19 -1.47 13.26
N ILE A 275 -24.22 -1.17 12.38
CA ILE A 275 -22.80 -1.10 12.72
C ILE A 275 -22.20 0.19 12.16
N LEU A 276 -21.51 0.94 13.02
CA LEU A 276 -20.64 2.04 12.64
C LEU A 276 -19.18 1.65 12.93
N LEU A 277 -18.35 1.61 11.89
CA LEU A 277 -16.91 1.35 12.00
C LEU A 277 -16.13 2.60 11.62
N GLY A 278 -15.44 3.19 12.59
CA GLY A 278 -14.47 4.27 12.35
C GLY A 278 -13.06 3.71 12.20
N LEU A 279 -12.33 4.17 11.20
CA LEU A 279 -10.92 3.80 10.98
C LEU A 279 -10.06 5.06 11.07
N THR A 280 -8.97 5.01 11.81
CA THR A 280 -7.99 6.10 11.87
C THR A 280 -6.59 5.57 12.15
N ALA A 281 -5.57 6.30 11.69
CA ALA A 281 -4.19 6.02 12.07
C ALA A 281 -3.79 6.75 13.36
N THR A 282 -4.40 7.90 13.60
CA THR A 282 -4.09 8.80 14.72
C THR A 282 -5.37 9.35 15.30
N PRO A 283 -5.72 9.00 16.53
CA PRO A 283 -6.81 9.64 17.24
C PRO A 283 -6.39 10.99 17.86
N GLU A 284 -5.08 11.27 17.89
CA GLU A 284 -4.45 12.33 18.67
C GLU A 284 -4.53 13.68 17.95
N ARG A 285 -5.66 14.37 18.11
CA ARG A 285 -5.83 15.81 17.83
C ARG A 285 -6.35 16.48 19.09
N ASN A 286 -6.26 17.81 19.15
CA ASN A 286 -6.87 18.61 20.22
C ASN A 286 -8.38 18.35 20.41
N ASP A 287 -9.00 17.66 19.46
CA ASP A 287 -10.43 17.29 19.40
C ASP A 287 -10.67 15.81 19.79
N GLU A 288 -9.71 15.14 20.44
CA GLU A 288 -9.80 13.70 20.81
C GLU A 288 -11.11 13.34 21.53
N LYS A 289 -11.53 14.16 22.47
CA LYS A 289 -12.78 13.92 23.22
C LYS A 289 -14.01 13.86 22.32
N GLU A 290 -14.05 14.64 21.24
CA GLU A 290 -15.19 14.61 20.32
C GLU A 290 -15.22 13.31 19.51
N ILE A 291 -14.06 12.80 19.07
CA ILE A 291 -13.99 11.56 18.26
C ILE A 291 -14.41 10.36 19.10
N PHE A 292 -13.88 10.22 20.29
CA PHE A 292 -14.18 9.09 21.17
C PHE A 292 -15.66 9.08 21.62
N SER A 293 -16.29 10.24 21.76
CA SER A 293 -17.70 10.33 22.15
C SER A 293 -18.66 9.61 21.20
N TYR A 294 -18.31 9.52 19.89
CA TYR A 294 -19.10 8.74 18.92
C TYR A 294 -19.04 7.24 19.19
N PHE A 295 -18.04 6.77 19.92
CA PHE A 295 -17.77 5.36 20.23
C PHE A 295 -17.87 5.07 21.74
N GLU A 296 -18.63 5.90 22.48
CA GLU A 296 -18.83 5.77 23.92
C GLU A 296 -17.49 5.76 24.70
N ASP A 297 -16.55 6.60 24.27
CA ASP A 297 -15.20 6.74 24.81
C ASP A 297 -14.37 5.44 24.82
N ARG A 298 -14.65 4.51 23.88
CA ARG A 298 -13.98 3.22 23.77
C ARG A 298 -13.24 3.06 22.45
N ILE A 299 -12.16 2.31 22.49
CA ILE A 299 -11.40 1.86 21.34
C ILE A 299 -11.72 0.38 21.13
N GLY A 300 -12.30 0.03 19.98
CA GLY A 300 -12.64 -1.36 19.64
C GLY A 300 -11.40 -2.21 19.42
N ALA A 301 -10.40 -1.67 18.70
CA ALA A 301 -9.11 -2.32 18.53
C ALA A 301 -8.02 -1.28 18.22
N GLU A 302 -6.78 -1.58 18.61
CA GLU A 302 -5.65 -0.67 18.46
C GLU A 302 -4.41 -1.46 18.03
N ILE A 303 -3.68 -0.92 17.01
CA ILE A 303 -2.33 -1.32 16.65
C ILE A 303 -1.55 -0.08 16.18
N ARG A 304 -0.71 0.45 17.07
CA ARG A 304 0.06 1.66 16.84
C ARG A 304 1.37 1.38 16.12
N LEU A 305 2.02 2.45 15.65
CA LEU A 305 3.24 2.35 14.88
C LEU A 305 4.35 1.52 15.57
N PRO A 306 4.71 1.73 16.84
CA PRO A 306 5.75 0.93 17.48
C PRO A 306 5.39 -0.56 17.52
N GLU A 307 4.17 -0.90 17.92
CA GLU A 307 3.68 -2.28 17.95
C GLU A 307 3.67 -2.92 16.54
N ALA A 308 3.29 -2.16 15.52
CA ALA A 308 3.28 -2.64 14.14
C ALA A 308 4.71 -2.95 13.64
N ILE A 309 5.71 -2.18 14.05
CA ILE A 309 7.12 -2.45 13.74
C ILE A 309 7.63 -3.65 14.52
N ASP A 310 7.38 -3.73 15.82
CA ASP A 310 7.79 -4.86 16.67
C ASP A 310 7.22 -6.19 16.17
N ARG A 311 5.98 -6.17 15.68
CA ARG A 311 5.32 -7.32 15.06
C ARG A 311 5.76 -7.58 13.61
N LYS A 312 6.73 -6.83 13.07
CA LYS A 312 7.23 -6.92 11.69
C LYS A 312 6.15 -6.77 10.61
N LEU A 313 5.15 -5.96 10.88
CA LEU A 313 4.09 -5.60 9.93
C LEU A 313 4.47 -4.42 9.06
N LEU A 314 5.42 -3.63 9.54
CA LEU A 314 5.98 -2.47 8.87
C LEU A 314 7.50 -2.58 8.87
N SER A 315 8.13 -1.94 7.89
CA SER A 315 9.58 -1.85 7.78
C SER A 315 10.15 -1.04 8.96
N PRO A 316 11.26 -1.47 9.56
CA PRO A 316 11.98 -0.64 10.51
C PRO A 316 12.46 0.65 9.83
N PHE A 317 12.72 1.67 10.62
CA PHE A 317 13.23 2.94 10.09
C PHE A 317 14.32 3.54 10.98
N GLN A 318 15.19 4.30 10.34
CA GLN A 318 16.17 5.16 11.00
C GLN A 318 15.74 6.61 10.81
N TYR A 319 15.65 7.35 11.90
CA TYR A 319 15.23 8.75 11.88
C TYR A 319 16.39 9.66 12.28
N PHE A 320 16.75 10.56 11.38
CA PHE A 320 17.80 11.55 11.60
C PHE A 320 17.19 12.95 11.59
N ALA A 321 17.19 13.59 12.75
CA ALA A 321 16.92 15.02 12.84
C ALA A 321 18.17 15.80 12.40
N VAL A 322 18.12 16.38 11.22
CA VAL A 322 19.22 17.16 10.65
C VAL A 322 19.02 18.64 10.98
N THR A 323 20.00 19.25 11.64
CA THR A 323 19.95 20.69 11.92
C THR A 323 19.92 21.47 10.62
N ASP A 324 18.90 22.29 10.43
CA ASP A 324 18.76 23.22 9.31
C ASP A 324 19.19 24.63 9.77
N ASN A 325 19.97 25.32 8.95
CA ASN A 325 20.45 26.65 9.28
C ASN A 325 19.42 27.77 9.12
N ILE A 326 18.20 27.41 8.71
CA ILE A 326 17.11 28.35 8.48
C ILE A 326 16.46 28.77 9.80
N ASP A 327 16.37 30.08 10.01
CA ASP A 327 15.66 30.68 11.14
C ASP A 327 14.17 30.87 10.81
N LEU A 328 13.33 29.97 11.31
CA LEU A 328 11.89 30.04 11.17
C LEU A 328 11.20 30.78 12.33
N SER A 329 11.96 31.29 13.31
CA SER A 329 11.40 31.97 14.48
C SER A 329 10.67 33.24 14.10
N LYS A 330 11.01 33.87 12.97
CA LYS A 330 10.45 35.11 12.45
C LYS A 330 9.31 34.89 11.45
N VAL A 331 9.13 33.68 10.96
CA VAL A 331 8.04 33.35 10.02
C VAL A 331 6.71 33.46 10.78
N LYS A 332 5.76 34.15 10.17
CA LYS A 332 4.45 34.40 10.76
C LYS A 332 3.74 33.10 11.13
N TRP A 333 3.25 33.08 12.40
CA TRP A 333 2.44 31.96 12.89
C TRP A 333 0.96 32.30 12.82
N THR A 334 0.19 31.47 12.13
CA THR A 334 -1.28 31.59 11.96
C THR A 334 -1.99 30.59 12.90
N ARG A 335 -3.32 30.62 12.93
CA ARG A 335 -4.12 29.60 13.65
C ARG A 335 -3.91 28.17 13.11
N LYS A 336 -3.40 28.03 11.88
CA LYS A 336 -3.15 26.74 11.21
C LYS A 336 -1.66 26.38 11.16
N GLY A 337 -0.80 27.10 11.91
CA GLY A 337 0.62 26.94 11.90
C GLY A 337 1.37 28.05 11.13
N TYR A 338 2.52 27.73 10.55
CA TYR A 338 3.31 28.69 9.77
C TYR A 338 2.55 29.23 8.56
N ASP A 339 2.77 30.49 8.23
CA ASP A 339 2.30 31.07 6.95
C ASP A 339 3.04 30.39 5.78
N ILE A 340 2.27 29.72 4.92
CA ILE A 340 2.82 28.89 3.84
C ILE A 340 3.59 29.74 2.80
N ALA A 341 3.11 30.96 2.52
CA ALA A 341 3.75 31.82 1.52
C ALA A 341 5.10 32.34 2.01
N GLU A 342 5.16 32.81 3.24
CA GLU A 342 6.44 33.23 3.86
C GLU A 342 7.40 32.05 3.95
N LEU A 343 6.93 30.89 4.39
CA LEU A 343 7.71 29.68 4.52
C LEU A 343 8.26 29.20 3.15
N SER A 344 7.42 29.25 2.10
CA SER A 344 7.83 28.93 0.73
C SER A 344 8.94 29.84 0.24
N ASN A 345 8.83 31.15 0.47
CA ASN A 345 9.84 32.12 0.05
C ASN A 345 11.21 31.88 0.72
N VAL A 346 11.21 31.47 1.99
CA VAL A 346 12.43 31.14 2.72
C VAL A 346 13.13 29.91 2.11
N TYR A 347 12.35 28.91 1.68
CA TYR A 347 12.90 27.64 1.21
C TYR A 347 13.23 27.59 -0.30
N THR A 348 12.66 28.47 -1.13
CA THR A 348 12.86 28.43 -2.59
C THR A 348 14.07 29.19 -3.12
N ASN A 349 14.78 29.93 -2.27
CA ASN A 349 15.91 30.78 -2.68
C ASN A 349 17.23 30.45 -1.97
N ASP A 350 17.32 29.28 -1.34
CA ASP A 350 18.49 28.90 -0.55
C ASP A 350 19.25 27.69 -1.14
N ASP A 351 20.25 27.99 -1.96
CA ASP A 351 21.15 26.99 -2.56
C ASP A 351 22.07 26.32 -1.52
N LEU A 352 22.38 27.02 -0.42
CA LEU A 352 23.20 26.45 0.66
C LEU A 352 22.44 25.32 1.34
N ARG A 353 21.12 25.48 1.50
CA ARG A 353 20.26 24.46 2.05
C ARG A 353 20.23 23.21 1.16
N VAL A 354 20.13 23.37 -0.17
CA VAL A 354 20.17 22.23 -1.10
C VAL A 354 21.49 21.46 -0.93
N SER A 355 22.62 22.18 -0.86
CA SER A 355 23.93 21.56 -0.62
C SER A 355 23.98 20.82 0.72
N GLN A 356 23.39 21.37 1.77
CA GLN A 356 23.27 20.72 3.07
C GLN A 356 22.43 19.45 3.00
N ILE A 357 21.29 19.46 2.27
CA ILE A 357 20.45 18.29 2.08
C ILE A 357 21.24 17.18 1.36
N VAL A 358 21.93 17.50 0.27
CA VAL A 358 22.73 16.52 -0.48
C VAL A 358 23.89 15.99 0.33
N ASN A 359 24.56 16.83 1.11
CA ASN A 359 25.61 16.38 2.04
C ASN A 359 25.07 15.44 3.11
N SER A 360 23.83 15.67 3.57
CA SER A 360 23.18 14.80 4.54
C SER A 360 22.81 13.45 3.90
N LEU A 361 22.36 13.44 2.64
CA LEU A 361 22.15 12.19 1.89
C LEU A 361 23.43 11.39 1.81
N ASN A 362 24.55 12.01 1.42
CA ASN A 362 25.87 11.37 1.36
C ASN A 362 26.36 10.84 2.71
N LYS A 363 25.96 11.49 3.81
CA LYS A 363 26.37 11.10 5.17
C LYS A 363 25.58 9.92 5.73
N TYR A 364 24.28 9.89 5.48
CA TYR A 364 23.35 8.95 6.14
C TYR A 364 22.86 7.81 5.25
N ILE A 365 23.13 7.87 3.94
CA ILE A 365 22.73 6.84 2.99
C ILE A 365 23.98 6.19 2.41
N THR A 366 23.99 4.87 2.39
CA THR A 366 25.16 4.09 1.96
C THR A 366 25.43 4.21 0.46
N ASP A 367 24.38 4.13 -0.37
CA ASP A 367 24.46 4.28 -1.83
C ASP A 367 23.31 5.15 -2.35
N ILE A 368 23.67 6.31 -2.91
CA ILE A 368 22.71 7.23 -3.53
C ILE A 368 22.04 6.60 -4.75
N ASN A 369 22.68 5.66 -5.43
CA ASN A 369 22.13 5.01 -6.61
C ASN A 369 20.97 4.07 -6.28
N GLU A 370 20.86 3.60 -5.04
CA GLU A 370 19.78 2.74 -4.58
C GLU A 370 18.61 3.51 -3.95
N ILE A 371 18.67 4.84 -3.97
CA ILE A 371 17.58 5.66 -3.42
C ILE A 371 16.32 5.51 -4.25
N ILE A 372 15.23 5.23 -3.54
CA ILE A 372 13.84 5.34 -3.98
C ILE A 372 13.16 6.31 -3.01
N GLY A 373 13.21 7.60 -3.34
CA GLY A 373 13.00 8.68 -2.37
C GLY A 373 11.71 9.48 -2.58
N LEU A 374 11.11 9.92 -1.47
CA LEU A 374 10.06 10.93 -1.44
C LEU A 374 10.52 12.16 -0.67
N GLY A 375 10.33 13.36 -1.25
CA GLY A 375 10.61 14.64 -0.59
C GLY A 375 9.35 15.43 -0.35
N PHE A 376 9.01 15.72 0.91
CA PHE A 376 7.82 16.49 1.28
C PHE A 376 8.16 17.97 1.42
N CYS A 377 7.60 18.79 0.53
CA CYS A 377 7.86 20.21 0.40
C CYS A 377 6.71 21.07 0.95
N VAL A 378 6.99 22.36 1.18
CA VAL A 378 6.03 23.35 1.70
C VAL A 378 5.00 23.72 0.65
N SER A 379 5.45 23.96 -0.58
CA SER A 379 4.65 24.49 -1.68
C SER A 379 5.03 23.82 -3.00
N ILE A 380 4.21 24.05 -4.02
CA ILE A 380 4.47 23.56 -5.38
C ILE A 380 5.78 24.15 -5.92
N GLU A 381 6.00 25.44 -5.68
CA GLU A 381 7.23 26.16 -6.08
C GLU A 381 8.46 25.53 -5.42
N HIS A 382 8.36 25.20 -4.13
CA HIS A 382 9.45 24.53 -3.42
C HIS A 382 9.72 23.12 -3.99
N ALA A 383 8.69 22.35 -4.32
CA ALA A 383 8.86 21.03 -4.93
C ALA A 383 9.55 21.11 -6.31
N ILE A 384 9.14 22.07 -7.14
CA ILE A 384 9.75 22.32 -8.46
C ILE A 384 11.20 22.78 -8.30
N PHE A 385 11.48 23.69 -7.36
CA PHE A 385 12.83 24.16 -7.06
C PHE A 385 13.73 22.99 -6.65
N MET A 386 13.31 22.15 -5.71
CA MET A 386 14.07 21.00 -5.25
C MET A 386 14.35 20.01 -6.39
N ALA A 387 13.35 19.67 -7.19
CA ALA A 387 13.53 18.77 -8.32
C ALA A 387 14.55 19.34 -9.35
N LYS A 388 14.46 20.63 -9.64
CA LYS A 388 15.41 21.30 -10.54
C LYS A 388 16.84 21.23 -10.00
N ARG A 389 17.04 21.60 -8.72
CA ARG A 389 18.37 21.63 -8.09
C ARG A 389 18.99 20.24 -7.97
N PHE A 390 18.19 19.21 -7.67
CA PHE A 390 18.66 17.84 -7.62
C PHE A 390 19.11 17.34 -8.99
N ASN A 391 18.36 17.68 -10.07
CA ASN A 391 18.77 17.35 -11.43
C ASN A 391 20.08 18.06 -11.83
N GLU A 392 20.31 19.33 -11.43
CA GLU A 392 21.56 20.05 -11.67
C GLU A 392 22.76 19.40 -10.94
N LEU A 393 22.49 18.69 -9.84
CA LEU A 393 23.48 17.92 -9.06
C LEU A 393 23.56 16.44 -9.48
N ASN A 394 23.03 16.06 -10.65
CA ASN A 394 23.02 14.70 -11.18
C ASN A 394 22.25 13.69 -10.30
N ILE A 395 21.25 14.14 -9.54
CA ILE A 395 20.30 13.29 -8.81
C ILE A 395 18.96 13.39 -9.54
N PRO A 396 18.65 12.48 -10.49
CA PRO A 396 17.46 12.56 -11.31
C PRO A 396 16.18 12.61 -10.46
N SER A 397 15.37 13.65 -10.61
CA SER A 397 14.24 13.91 -9.75
C SER A 397 13.12 14.65 -10.46
N ILE A 398 11.89 14.47 -10.00
CA ILE A 398 10.74 15.19 -10.53
C ILE A 398 9.88 15.76 -9.41
N ALA A 399 9.12 16.80 -9.72
CA ALA A 399 8.08 17.32 -8.84
C ALA A 399 6.70 16.88 -9.36
N LEU A 400 5.84 16.38 -8.47
CA LEU A 400 4.44 16.11 -8.75
C LEU A 400 3.55 17.06 -7.97
N THR A 401 2.54 17.58 -8.65
CA THR A 401 1.63 18.59 -8.11
C THR A 401 0.17 18.13 -8.22
N SER A 402 -0.74 18.89 -7.63
CA SER A 402 -2.18 18.64 -7.79
C SER A 402 -2.65 18.74 -9.25
N LYS A 403 -1.89 19.42 -10.11
CA LYS A 403 -2.17 19.55 -11.56
C LYS A 403 -1.64 18.38 -12.39
N SER A 404 -0.76 17.54 -11.83
CA SER A 404 -0.22 16.37 -12.51
C SER A 404 -1.33 15.35 -12.80
N THR A 405 -1.38 14.87 -14.03
CA THR A 405 -2.35 13.86 -14.48
C THR A 405 -2.11 12.51 -13.83
N ILE A 406 -3.09 11.62 -13.88
CA ILE A 406 -2.95 10.24 -13.37
C ILE A 406 -1.85 9.50 -14.14
N GLU A 407 -1.74 9.72 -15.46
CA GLU A 407 -0.70 9.11 -16.29
C GLU A 407 0.70 9.57 -15.89
N GLU A 408 0.88 10.88 -15.67
CA GLU A 408 2.16 11.44 -15.18
C GLU A 408 2.55 10.86 -13.82
N ARG A 409 1.58 10.71 -12.90
CA ARG A 409 1.82 10.10 -11.58
C ARG A 409 2.22 8.64 -11.68
N ASN A 410 1.55 7.86 -12.53
CA ASN A 410 1.88 6.45 -12.75
C ASN A 410 3.27 6.29 -13.39
N LYS A 411 3.59 7.09 -14.41
CA LYS A 411 4.89 7.10 -15.05
C LYS A 411 6.02 7.50 -14.10
N ALA A 412 5.77 8.48 -13.23
CA ALA A 412 6.72 8.89 -12.20
C ALA A 412 6.98 7.76 -11.20
N LYS A 413 5.94 7.04 -10.76
CA LYS A 413 6.07 5.88 -9.90
C LYS A 413 6.92 4.79 -10.58
N GLU A 414 6.61 4.43 -11.81
CA GLU A 414 7.38 3.43 -12.56
C GLU A 414 8.85 3.84 -12.72
N ASN A 415 9.12 5.10 -13.06
CA ASN A 415 10.47 5.61 -13.18
C ASN A 415 11.24 5.61 -11.85
N LEU A 416 10.56 5.87 -10.73
CA LEU A 416 11.15 5.84 -9.41
C LEU A 416 11.54 4.41 -9.01
N VAL A 417 10.62 3.45 -9.18
CA VAL A 417 10.84 2.04 -8.85
C VAL A 417 11.92 1.42 -9.74
N ASN A 418 11.94 1.80 -11.03
CA ASN A 418 12.96 1.34 -11.99
C ASN A 418 14.33 2.05 -11.83
N GLY A 419 14.46 3.00 -10.90
CA GLY A 419 15.69 3.72 -10.65
C GLY A 419 16.06 4.79 -11.69
N ASN A 420 15.19 5.08 -12.66
CA ASN A 420 15.38 6.14 -13.65
C ASN A 420 15.37 7.54 -13.01
N ILE A 421 14.62 7.70 -11.93
CA ILE A 421 14.68 8.86 -11.04
C ILE A 421 14.89 8.40 -9.61
N LYS A 422 15.46 9.28 -8.77
CA LYS A 422 15.81 8.99 -7.37
C LYS A 422 14.82 9.59 -6.40
N PHE A 423 14.24 10.74 -6.72
CA PHE A 423 13.28 11.41 -5.86
C PHE A 423 12.04 11.89 -6.62
N ILE A 424 10.90 11.79 -5.93
CA ILE A 424 9.69 12.52 -6.26
C ILE A 424 9.45 13.55 -5.16
N PHE A 425 9.45 14.85 -5.52
CA PHE A 425 9.13 15.94 -4.61
C PHE A 425 7.65 16.29 -4.71
N VAL A 426 6.98 16.38 -3.56
CA VAL A 426 5.53 16.60 -3.46
C VAL A 426 5.20 17.55 -2.32
N VAL A 427 4.00 18.10 -2.34
CA VAL A 427 3.45 18.88 -1.22
C VAL A 427 2.53 17.98 -0.40
N ASP A 428 1.25 17.94 -0.73
CA ASP A 428 0.24 17.13 -0.01
C ASP A 428 -0.29 15.95 -0.85
N LEU A 429 0.20 15.82 -2.09
CA LEU A 429 -0.33 14.85 -3.05
C LEU A 429 -0.17 13.40 -2.60
N TYR A 430 0.95 13.09 -1.94
CA TYR A 430 1.29 11.75 -1.46
C TYR A 430 1.04 11.54 0.04
N ASN A 431 0.35 12.48 0.71
CA ASN A 431 -0.06 12.25 2.10
C ASN A 431 -1.04 11.09 2.18
N GLU A 432 -1.87 10.89 1.14
CA GLU A 432 -2.87 9.83 1.07
C GLU A 432 -3.00 9.30 -0.37
N GLY A 433 -3.33 8.01 -0.52
CA GLY A 433 -3.75 7.42 -1.81
C GLY A 433 -2.66 6.88 -2.74
N VAL A 434 -1.38 7.19 -2.57
CA VAL A 434 -0.30 6.62 -3.40
C VAL A 434 0.44 5.52 -2.66
N ASP A 435 0.62 4.40 -3.35
CA ASP A 435 1.28 3.20 -2.84
C ASP A 435 2.58 2.93 -3.60
N ILE A 436 3.71 3.12 -2.93
CA ILE A 436 5.05 2.77 -3.42
C ILE A 436 5.78 2.08 -2.26
N PRO A 437 5.60 0.76 -2.07
CA PRO A 437 6.24 0.03 -0.97
C PRO A 437 7.75 0.08 -0.99
N GLU A 438 8.34 0.23 -2.18
CA GLU A 438 9.78 0.25 -2.42
C GLU A 438 10.47 1.50 -1.88
N VAL A 439 9.73 2.55 -1.50
CA VAL A 439 10.33 3.78 -0.94
C VAL A 439 11.19 3.45 0.28
N ASN A 440 12.49 3.76 0.17
CA ASN A 440 13.49 3.52 1.21
C ASN A 440 14.05 4.81 1.83
N THR A 441 13.70 5.96 1.28
CA THR A 441 14.20 7.26 1.77
C THR A 441 13.08 8.30 1.81
N ILE A 442 12.94 8.99 2.93
CA ILE A 442 12.00 10.12 3.08
C ILE A 442 12.77 11.37 3.52
N LEU A 443 12.51 12.48 2.83
CA LEU A 443 12.98 13.80 3.20
C LEU A 443 11.82 14.66 3.68
N PHE A 444 11.81 15.05 4.94
CA PHE A 444 10.94 16.10 5.45
C PHE A 444 11.64 17.45 5.26
N LEU A 445 11.26 18.17 4.21
CA LEU A 445 11.85 19.45 3.82
C LEU A 445 11.04 20.64 4.31
N ARG A 446 10.06 20.38 5.15
CA ARG A 446 9.19 21.36 5.77
C ARG A 446 8.93 21.01 7.24
N PRO A 447 8.70 21.99 8.11
CA PRO A 447 8.14 21.70 9.42
C PRO A 447 6.76 21.10 9.26
N THR A 448 6.54 19.90 9.79
CA THR A 448 5.25 19.24 9.77
C THR A 448 4.61 19.36 11.16
N GLU A 449 3.62 20.23 11.28
CA GLU A 449 2.98 20.58 12.55
C GLU A 449 1.93 19.54 12.97
N SER A 450 1.27 18.92 12.00
CA SER A 450 0.26 17.91 12.25
C SER A 450 0.90 16.54 12.39
N LEU A 451 0.79 15.96 13.57
CA LEU A 451 1.20 14.58 13.84
C LEU A 451 0.55 13.58 12.88
N THR A 452 -0.73 13.78 12.57
CA THR A 452 -1.45 12.95 11.59
C THR A 452 -0.78 12.98 10.22
N VAL A 453 -0.47 14.18 9.70
CA VAL A 453 0.20 14.35 8.40
C VAL A 453 1.59 13.72 8.45
N PHE A 454 2.33 13.93 9.52
CA PHE A 454 3.65 13.34 9.70
C PHE A 454 3.61 11.80 9.64
N LEU A 455 2.71 11.18 10.41
CA LEU A 455 2.58 9.71 10.43
C LEU A 455 2.02 9.15 9.11
N GLN A 456 1.16 9.88 8.42
CA GLN A 456 0.70 9.51 7.08
C GLN A 456 1.83 9.55 6.05
N GLN A 457 2.66 10.58 6.08
CA GLN A 457 3.84 10.73 5.20
C GLN A 457 4.91 9.67 5.52
N LEU A 458 5.24 9.48 6.79
CA LEU A 458 6.16 8.45 7.25
C LEU A 458 5.68 7.05 6.83
N GLY A 459 4.39 6.80 7.01
CA GLY A 459 3.75 5.52 6.67
C GLY A 459 3.87 5.13 5.19
N ARG A 460 4.19 6.07 4.29
CA ARG A 460 4.45 5.75 2.87
C ARG A 460 5.71 4.93 2.68
N GLY A 461 6.74 5.20 3.48
CA GLY A 461 7.99 4.45 3.44
C GLY A 461 8.04 3.26 4.40
N LEU A 462 7.05 3.07 5.28
CA LEU A 462 7.08 1.97 6.25
C LEU A 462 6.51 0.65 5.73
N ARG A 463 5.96 0.62 4.52
CA ARG A 463 5.45 -0.63 3.95
C ARG A 463 6.58 -1.61 3.69
N LEU A 464 6.31 -2.89 3.91
CA LEU A 464 7.26 -3.94 3.61
C LEU A 464 7.46 -4.06 2.10
N SER A 465 8.70 -4.22 1.68
CA SER A 465 9.10 -4.56 0.31
C SER A 465 10.30 -5.49 0.36
N GLU A 466 10.38 -6.45 -0.55
CA GLU A 466 11.50 -7.37 -0.63
C GLU A 466 12.84 -6.69 -0.96
N SER A 467 12.76 -5.52 -1.61
CA SER A 467 13.93 -4.73 -1.99
C SER A 467 14.41 -3.76 -0.90
N LYS A 468 13.75 -3.74 0.28
CA LYS A 468 14.02 -2.75 1.32
C LYS A 468 14.18 -3.38 2.70
N GLU A 469 15.34 -3.21 3.30
CA GLU A 469 15.61 -3.65 4.67
C GLU A 469 15.16 -2.64 5.73
N CYS A 470 15.33 -1.35 5.45
CA CYS A 470 15.06 -0.27 6.38
C CYS A 470 14.65 1.01 5.62
N LEU A 471 13.83 1.85 6.26
CA LEU A 471 13.52 3.19 5.77
C LEU A 471 14.46 4.20 6.40
N THR A 472 15.12 5.03 5.61
CA THR A 472 15.91 6.18 6.10
C THR A 472 15.06 7.45 6.04
N VAL A 473 14.94 8.13 7.16
CA VAL A 473 14.18 9.38 7.29
C VAL A 473 15.11 10.51 7.66
N LEU A 474 15.20 11.54 6.83
CA LEU A 474 15.92 12.78 7.11
C LEU A 474 14.90 13.90 7.32
N ASP A 475 14.85 14.42 8.54
CA ASP A 475 13.95 15.51 8.92
C ASP A 475 14.78 16.77 9.17
N PHE A 476 14.62 17.76 8.29
CA PHE A 476 15.38 19.01 8.34
C PHE A 476 14.68 20.00 9.27
N VAL A 477 15.29 20.18 10.45
CA VAL A 477 14.76 20.94 11.57
C VAL A 477 15.54 22.23 11.74
N GLY A 478 14.93 23.35 11.35
CA GLY A 478 15.48 24.69 11.56
C GLY A 478 15.20 25.23 12.97
N GLN A 479 15.62 26.47 13.21
CA GLN A 479 15.21 27.19 14.42
C GLN A 479 13.71 27.47 14.36
N ALA A 480 12.94 26.60 15.04
CA ALA A 480 11.50 26.62 14.95
C ALA A 480 10.87 27.81 15.71
N HIS A 481 9.66 28.21 15.29
CA HIS A 481 8.84 29.13 16.05
C HIS A 481 8.50 28.55 17.42
N LYS A 482 8.38 29.39 18.45
CA LYS A 482 8.12 29.00 19.86
C LYS A 482 6.87 28.14 20.07
N ASN A 483 5.92 28.20 19.15
CA ASN A 483 4.67 27.44 19.19
C ASN A 483 4.78 26.06 18.49
N TYR A 484 5.94 25.73 17.89
CA TYR A 484 6.15 24.44 17.24
C TYR A 484 6.48 23.37 18.29
N ASN A 485 5.68 22.30 18.33
CA ASN A 485 5.82 21.24 19.32
C ASN A 485 6.51 20.00 18.73
N PHE A 486 7.79 19.85 19.01
CA PHE A 486 8.55 18.67 18.63
C PHE A 486 8.20 17.44 19.47
N GLU A 487 7.81 17.61 20.72
CA GLU A 487 7.64 16.51 21.66
C GLU A 487 6.53 15.55 21.23
N GLU A 488 5.40 16.07 20.74
CA GLU A 488 4.29 15.24 20.25
C GLU A 488 4.73 14.33 19.10
N LYS A 489 5.55 14.85 18.19
CA LYS A 489 6.08 14.11 17.05
C LYS A 489 6.94 12.92 17.52
N PHE A 490 7.84 13.14 18.46
CA PHE A 490 8.70 12.09 18.99
C PHE A 490 7.93 11.08 19.85
N ARG A 491 6.95 11.53 20.66
CA ARG A 491 6.10 10.62 21.43
C ARG A 491 5.36 9.62 20.55
N ALA A 492 4.91 10.03 19.37
CA ALA A 492 4.24 9.13 18.43
C ALA A 492 5.17 8.07 17.84
N LEU A 493 6.46 8.39 17.67
CA LEU A 493 7.47 7.44 17.18
C LEU A 493 7.88 6.43 18.26
N ILE A 494 7.98 6.87 19.52
CA ILE A 494 8.47 6.07 20.65
C ILE A 494 7.34 5.20 21.26
N GLY A 495 6.09 5.64 21.13
CA GLY A 495 4.94 4.99 21.78
C GLY A 495 4.81 5.31 23.27
N LYS A 496 4.08 4.47 24.01
CA LYS A 496 3.89 4.62 25.46
C LYS A 496 5.17 4.20 26.19
N SER A 497 5.98 5.18 26.57
CA SER A 497 7.18 5.00 27.41
C SER A 497 6.98 5.69 28.75
N ASN A 498 7.41 5.06 29.83
CA ASN A 498 7.46 5.69 31.17
C ASN A 498 8.65 6.68 31.30
N ARG A 499 9.53 6.76 30.30
CA ARG A 499 10.64 7.68 30.26
C ARG A 499 10.24 8.98 29.56
N SER A 500 10.92 10.07 29.90
CA SER A 500 10.76 11.32 29.17
C SER A 500 11.25 11.17 27.73
N VAL A 501 10.72 11.97 26.80
CA VAL A 501 11.20 12.00 25.41
C VAL A 501 12.70 12.32 25.38
N LYS A 502 13.16 13.21 26.26
CA LYS A 502 14.58 13.56 26.40
C LYS A 502 15.42 12.35 26.78
N ASP A 503 15.02 11.57 27.79
CA ASP A 503 15.75 10.38 28.21
C ASP A 503 15.83 9.31 27.12
N ASN A 504 14.78 9.17 26.32
CA ASN A 504 14.77 8.23 25.19
C ASN A 504 15.70 8.70 24.06
N ILE A 505 15.76 10.00 23.78
CA ILE A 505 16.67 10.54 22.74
C ILE A 505 18.13 10.40 23.18
N GLU A 506 18.45 10.69 24.46
CA GLU A 506 19.82 10.62 24.99
C GLU A 506 20.36 9.19 25.09
N ASN A 507 19.49 8.20 25.34
CA ASN A 507 19.90 6.80 25.55
C ASN A 507 19.64 5.89 24.34
N GLY A 508 19.14 6.44 23.24
CA GLY A 508 18.70 5.69 22.06
C GLY A 508 17.32 5.01 22.27
N PHE A 509 16.71 4.64 21.17
CA PHE A 509 15.42 3.94 21.15
C PHE A 509 15.63 2.43 21.14
#